data_95d9797f44ebf2caf771e045ee1ec96b
#
_entry.id   95d9797f44ebf2caf771e045ee1ec96b
#
_cell.length_a   1.000
_cell.length_b   1.000
_cell.length_c   1.000
_cell.angle_alpha   90.00
_cell.angle_beta   90.00
_cell.angle_gamma   90.00
#
_symmetry.space_group_name_H-M   'P 1'
#
loop_
_entity.id
_entity.type
_entity.pdbx_description
1 polymer ?
#
loop_
_entity_poly.entity_id
_entity_poly.type
_entity_poly.pdbx_seq_one_letter_code
_entity_poly.pdbx_strand_id
1 'polypeptide(L)'
;MRFRRIKVFIPXXXVFNYNNFSYDEDNDFKNENPQNGNIVSEDNQSIDHTKHNYFWGFGYGQEIDGWDFKLGYIGRVRNEDYLTAAFDKVDGSFELSPAKSYNYDFNRYLNLIYADVVKNWGAFNAEIGIQAEFSHFKMDEFSPSWINDPYWQGIKGKENKSSRFHLYPRSRFTYEVNKSNRLSLSYQQRAIRPNGSYLCSFLNNSDPTHIIQGNPDLKDEFIHNVELGYQFSAPRLRLTPAIYYRNRTNRIMETASQVNDETVWKKENIGHSQAVGADLSGSWNPVRILTVGFSGDIYRDEIDGRTIGYDEKKSLVCWDVKGNVNVSITPTTDFQVDGFYVSDQLTPQGKIKGRYSVNAGLSQYFLNRKLCANLSINNIFDSLEETTIIDAPNLEMTQKRNRDARVAWLTLTYSL
;
A
#
# COMPACT_ATOMS: atom_id res chain seq x y z
N MET A 1 10.28 -42.02 -38.41
CA MET A 1 9.71 -41.26 -37.30
C MET A 1 10.75 -41.09 -36.22
N ARG A 2 11.36 -39.89 -36.08
CA ARG A 2 12.32 -39.62 -34.98
C ARG A 2 11.53 -39.10 -33.78
N PHE A 3 11.41 -39.89 -32.74
CA PHE A 3 10.89 -39.43 -31.47
C PHE A 3 11.91 -38.45 -30.86
N ARG A 4 11.57 -37.17 -30.85
CA ARG A 4 12.32 -36.18 -30.04
C ARG A 4 12.12 -36.51 -28.57
N ARG A 5 13.20 -36.70 -27.84
CA ARG A 5 13.16 -36.81 -26.37
C ARG A 5 12.65 -35.50 -25.82
N ILE A 6 11.46 -35.51 -25.26
CA ILE A 6 10.93 -34.37 -24.51
C ILE A 6 11.67 -34.38 -23.16
N LYS A 7 12.52 -33.41 -22.94
CA LYS A 7 13.09 -33.19 -21.61
C LYS A 7 11.98 -32.58 -20.74
N VAL A 8 11.32 -33.42 -19.96
CA VAL A 8 10.34 -32.95 -18.98
C VAL A 8 11.11 -32.46 -17.77
N PHE A 9 11.25 -31.17 -17.61
CA PHE A 9 11.71 -30.54 -16.39
C PHE A 9 10.44 -30.13 -15.65
N ILE A 10 10.14 -30.75 -14.49
CA ILE A 10 8.95 -30.44 -13.70
C ILE A 10 9.40 -29.66 -12.47
N PRO A 11 9.41 -28.35 -12.51
CA PRO A 11 9.61 -27.60 -11.28
C PRO A 11 8.29 -27.36 -10.58
N UNK A 12 7.83 -27.79 -9.36
CA UNK A 12 6.83 -27.65 -8.76
C UNK A 12 7.14 -26.92 -7.70
N UNK A 13 6.76 -26.21 -7.44
CA UNK A 13 6.91 -25.58 -6.59
C UNK A 13 6.01 -25.72 -5.77
N UNK A 14 5.90 -25.90 -4.93
CA UNK A 14 5.14 -25.89 -4.20
C UNK A 14 5.53 -25.14 -3.34
N VAL A 15 4.97 -24.26 -2.90
CA VAL A 15 5.23 -23.23 -1.87
C VAL A 15 4.09 -23.24 -0.87
N PHE A 16 4.47 -23.26 0.39
CA PHE A 16 3.55 -22.99 1.48
C PHE A 16 4.18 -21.92 2.38
N ASN A 17 3.39 -20.93 2.77
CA ASN A 17 3.82 -19.89 3.70
C ASN A 17 2.69 -19.60 4.67
N TYR A 18 3.03 -19.48 5.94
CA TYR A 18 2.14 -19.01 6.98
C TYR A 18 2.82 -17.86 7.71
N ASN A 19 2.11 -16.78 7.89
CA ASN A 19 2.56 -15.76 8.82
C ASN A 19 1.39 -15.29 9.70
N ASN A 20 1.76 -14.98 10.93
CA ASN A 20 0.88 -14.39 11.91
C ASN A 20 1.40 -12.99 12.23
N PHE A 21 0.47 -12.09 12.37
CA PHE A 21 0.73 -10.74 12.83
C PHE A 21 -0.26 -10.45 13.95
N SER A 22 0.25 -10.04 15.10
CA SER A 22 -0.59 -9.67 16.23
C SER A 22 0.02 -8.45 16.88
N TYR A 23 -0.81 -7.52 17.29
CA TYR A 23 -0.39 -6.41 18.12
C TYR A 23 -1.50 -6.00 19.07
N ASP A 24 -1.08 -5.55 20.22
CA ASP A 24 -1.91 -4.89 21.21
C ASP A 24 -1.45 -3.44 21.27
N GLU A 25 -2.36 -2.53 21.34
CA GLU A 25 -2.07 -1.10 21.36
C GLU A 25 -2.99 -0.41 22.36
N ASP A 26 -2.41 0.39 23.24
CA ASP A 26 -3.15 1.24 24.16
C ASP A 26 -2.88 2.70 23.79
N ASN A 27 -3.93 3.45 23.62
CA ASN A 27 -3.87 4.86 23.23
C ASN A 27 -4.55 5.71 24.28
N ASP A 28 -3.89 6.78 24.70
CA ASP A 28 -4.46 7.79 25.58
C ASP A 28 -4.68 9.06 24.76
N PHE A 29 -5.90 9.56 24.78
CA PHE A 29 -6.27 10.79 24.09
C PHE A 29 -6.62 11.85 25.09
N LYS A 30 -6.07 13.05 24.90
CA LYS A 30 -6.45 14.26 25.66
C LYS A 30 -6.81 15.36 24.70
N ASN A 31 -8.00 15.87 24.85
CA ASN A 31 -8.46 17.03 24.11
C ASN A 31 -8.38 18.24 24.99
N GLU A 32 -7.67 19.25 24.55
CA GLU A 32 -7.48 20.50 25.27
C GLU A 32 -8.10 21.65 24.49
N ASN A 33 -8.74 22.54 25.19
CA ASN A 33 -9.24 23.78 24.61
C ASN A 33 -8.02 24.64 24.22
N PRO A 34 -7.85 24.99 22.92
CA PRO A 34 -6.66 25.71 22.49
C PRO A 34 -6.59 27.16 23.00
N GLN A 35 -7.68 27.72 23.51
CA GLN A 35 -7.70 29.09 24.02
C GLN A 35 -7.26 29.20 25.46
N ASN A 36 -7.49 28.18 26.28
CA ASN A 36 -7.21 28.26 27.73
C ASN A 36 -6.42 27.06 28.28
N GLY A 37 -6.16 26.05 27.47
CA GLY A 37 -5.40 24.85 27.87
C GLY A 37 -6.16 23.91 28.78
N ASN A 38 -7.45 24.12 29.00
CA ASN A 38 -8.22 23.21 29.84
C ASN A 38 -8.53 21.91 29.12
N ILE A 39 -8.44 20.79 29.85
CA ILE A 39 -8.80 19.48 29.32
C ILE A 39 -10.32 19.44 29.13
N VAL A 40 -10.75 19.13 27.92
CA VAL A 40 -12.16 19.01 27.53
C VAL A 40 -12.62 17.56 27.67
N SER A 41 -11.79 16.60 27.23
CA SER A 41 -12.06 15.18 27.43
C SER A 41 -10.76 14.39 27.54
N GLU A 42 -10.84 13.27 28.22
CA GLU A 42 -9.78 12.26 28.26
C GLU A 42 -10.42 10.92 27.93
N ASP A 43 -9.84 10.22 26.97
CA ASP A 43 -10.31 8.93 26.48
C ASP A 43 -9.15 7.96 26.44
N ASN A 44 -9.42 6.67 26.66
CA ASN A 44 -8.46 5.60 26.51
C ASN A 44 -9.01 4.57 25.55
N GLN A 45 -8.15 3.98 24.74
CA GLN A 45 -8.54 2.92 23.79
C GLN A 45 -7.54 1.79 23.84
N SER A 46 -8.03 0.57 24.00
CA SER A 46 -7.25 -0.65 23.84
C SER A 46 -7.66 -1.35 22.55
N ILE A 47 -6.69 -1.73 21.76
CA ILE A 47 -6.89 -2.43 20.47
C ILE A 47 -6.16 -3.77 20.54
N ASP A 48 -6.88 -4.86 20.25
CA ASP A 48 -6.29 -6.18 20.02
C ASP A 48 -6.56 -6.56 18.58
N HIS A 49 -5.51 -6.84 17.82
CA HIS A 49 -5.62 -7.10 16.40
C HIS A 49 -4.75 -8.28 16.01
N THR A 50 -5.37 -9.35 15.57
CA THR A 50 -4.67 -10.56 15.12
C THR A 50 -5.02 -10.87 13.67
N LYS A 51 -3.97 -11.19 12.88
CA LYS A 51 -4.12 -11.60 11.48
C LYS A 51 -3.36 -12.89 11.22
N HIS A 52 -4.05 -13.86 10.68
CA HIS A 52 -3.46 -15.10 10.19
C HIS A 52 -3.53 -15.10 8.67
N ASN A 53 -2.38 -15.25 8.03
CA ASN A 53 -2.29 -15.30 6.58
C ASN A 53 -1.71 -16.64 6.15
N TYR A 54 -2.45 -17.37 5.35
CA TYR A 54 -2.03 -18.63 4.77
C TYR A 54 -1.90 -18.45 3.26
N PHE A 55 -0.81 -18.93 2.72
CA PHE A 55 -0.52 -18.89 1.29
C PHE A 55 -0.01 -20.24 0.86
N TRP A 56 -0.54 -20.77 -0.22
CA TRP A 56 0.01 -21.95 -0.86
C TRP A 56 -0.07 -21.78 -2.36
N GLY A 57 0.91 -22.36 -3.04
CA GLY A 57 1.00 -22.26 -4.48
C GLY A 57 1.55 -23.52 -5.11
N PHE A 58 1.04 -23.81 -6.28
CA PHE A 58 1.51 -24.91 -7.11
C PHE A 58 1.70 -24.40 -8.52
N GLY A 59 2.83 -24.71 -9.13
CA GLY A 59 3.11 -24.29 -10.50
C GLY A 59 3.73 -25.42 -11.32
N TYR A 60 3.36 -25.46 -12.58
CA TYR A 60 3.90 -26.36 -13.58
C TYR A 60 4.37 -25.54 -14.76
N GLY A 61 5.56 -25.87 -15.28
CA GLY A 61 6.08 -25.23 -16.48
C GLY A 61 6.62 -26.27 -17.47
N GLN A 62 6.39 -26.03 -18.74
CA GLN A 62 6.89 -26.93 -19.80
C GLN A 62 7.25 -26.13 -21.03
N GLU A 63 8.44 -26.46 -21.60
CA GLU A 63 8.84 -25.95 -22.90
C GLU A 63 8.46 -26.98 -23.99
N ILE A 64 7.74 -26.50 -25.02
CA ILE A 64 7.37 -27.29 -26.18
C ILE A 64 7.70 -26.47 -27.43
N ASP A 65 8.62 -26.96 -28.24
CA ASP A 65 9.05 -26.31 -29.51
C ASP A 65 9.43 -24.83 -29.35
N GLY A 66 10.10 -24.52 -28.22
CA GLY A 66 10.56 -23.17 -27.91
C GLY A 66 9.48 -22.24 -27.41
N TRP A 67 8.31 -22.77 -27.05
CA TRP A 67 7.27 -22.06 -26.30
C TRP A 67 7.32 -22.52 -24.86
N ASP A 68 7.39 -21.57 -23.93
CA ASP A 68 7.30 -21.86 -22.49
C ASP A 68 5.86 -21.69 -22.03
N PHE A 69 5.24 -22.78 -21.59
CA PHE A 69 3.90 -22.78 -21.00
C PHE A 69 4.03 -22.87 -19.49
N LYS A 70 3.30 -22.02 -18.79
CA LYS A 70 3.23 -22.05 -17.32
C LYS A 70 1.76 -22.09 -16.91
N LEU A 71 1.46 -22.96 -15.97
CA LEU A 71 0.14 -23.08 -15.37
C LEU A 71 0.32 -23.17 -13.87
N GLY A 72 -0.51 -22.50 -13.12
CA GLY A 72 -0.41 -22.59 -11.67
C GLY A 72 -1.68 -22.24 -10.95
N TYR A 73 -1.65 -22.55 -9.68
CA TYR A 73 -2.71 -22.28 -8.74
C TYR A 73 -2.12 -21.61 -7.49
N ILE A 74 -2.80 -20.60 -6.97
CA ILE A 74 -2.44 -19.92 -5.73
C ILE A 74 -3.68 -19.87 -4.85
N GLY A 75 -3.57 -20.38 -3.63
CA GLY A 75 -4.58 -20.23 -2.60
C GLY A 75 -4.09 -19.26 -1.52
N ARG A 76 -4.96 -18.38 -1.07
CA ARG A 76 -4.70 -17.48 0.06
C ARG A 76 -5.91 -17.44 0.96
N VAL A 77 -5.64 -17.55 2.27
CA VAL A 77 -6.67 -17.32 3.30
C VAL A 77 -6.12 -16.25 4.25
N ARG A 78 -6.96 -15.29 4.54
CA ARG A 78 -6.71 -14.30 5.59
C ARG A 78 -7.87 -14.37 6.58
N ASN A 79 -7.51 -14.61 7.85
CA ASN A 79 -8.41 -14.45 8.97
C ASN A 79 -7.92 -13.25 9.77
N GLU A 80 -8.82 -12.38 10.14
CA GLU A 80 -8.50 -11.14 10.85
C GLU A 80 -9.53 -10.96 11.96
N ASP A 81 -9.04 -10.91 13.18
CA ASP A 81 -9.84 -10.68 14.39
C ASP A 81 -9.42 -9.31 14.94
N TYR A 82 -10.38 -8.45 15.16
CA TYR A 82 -10.12 -7.07 15.59
C TYR A 82 -11.08 -6.71 16.71
N LEU A 83 -10.52 -6.25 17.81
CA LEU A 83 -11.28 -5.75 18.95
C LEU A 83 -10.80 -4.36 19.31
N THR A 84 -11.72 -3.43 19.49
CA THR A 84 -11.48 -2.13 20.08
C THR A 84 -12.34 -1.98 21.34
N ALA A 85 -11.71 -1.69 22.46
CA ALA A 85 -12.38 -1.29 23.70
C ALA A 85 -11.99 0.16 24.00
N ALA A 86 -12.96 1.04 24.01
CA ALA A 86 -12.77 2.46 24.29
C ALA A 86 -13.37 2.83 25.63
N PHE A 87 -12.72 3.72 26.36
CA PHE A 87 -13.14 4.15 27.68
C PHE A 87 -13.15 5.67 27.72
N ASP A 88 -14.25 6.24 28.20
CA ASP A 88 -14.40 7.67 28.44
C ASP A 88 -14.09 7.95 29.91
N LYS A 89 -13.44 9.06 30.20
CA LYS A 89 -13.19 9.47 31.59
C LYS A 89 -14.41 10.20 32.14
N VAL A 90 -15.09 9.57 33.10
CA VAL A 90 -16.30 10.09 33.75
C VAL A 90 -16.01 10.21 35.25
N ASP A 91 -16.18 11.40 35.80
CA ASP A 91 -15.96 11.69 37.23
C ASP A 91 -14.63 11.16 37.77
N GLY A 92 -13.56 11.24 36.96
CA GLY A 92 -12.21 10.86 37.33
C GLY A 92 -11.86 9.40 37.13
N SER A 93 -12.81 8.56 36.71
CA SER A 93 -12.60 7.12 36.43
C SER A 93 -12.80 6.84 34.94
N PHE A 94 -12.07 5.87 34.41
CA PHE A 94 -12.32 5.42 33.02
C PHE A 94 -13.45 4.40 33.02
N GLU A 95 -14.50 4.69 32.28
CA GLU A 95 -15.64 3.82 32.09
C GLU A 95 -15.76 3.39 30.63
N LEU A 96 -16.07 2.12 30.41
CA LEU A 96 -16.23 1.57 29.07
C LEU A 96 -17.28 2.36 28.27
N SER A 97 -16.91 2.75 27.05
CA SER A 97 -17.79 3.46 26.12
C SER A 97 -18.33 2.47 25.09
N PRO A 98 -19.57 1.96 25.27
CA PRO A 98 -20.10 0.99 24.29
C PRO A 98 -20.21 1.56 22.87
N ALA A 99 -20.52 2.84 22.76
CA ALA A 99 -20.68 3.48 21.44
C ALA A 99 -19.37 3.58 20.63
N LYS A 100 -18.21 3.52 21.33
CA LYS A 100 -16.89 3.58 20.70
C LYS A 100 -16.20 2.21 20.64
N SER A 101 -16.81 1.16 21.23
CA SER A 101 -16.23 -0.18 21.32
C SER A 101 -16.89 -1.11 20.31
N TYR A 102 -16.09 -1.91 19.59
CA TYR A 102 -16.62 -2.84 18.60
C TYR A 102 -15.60 -3.92 18.30
N ASN A 103 -16.08 -5.01 17.69
CA ASN A 103 -15.18 -6.01 17.13
C ASN A 103 -15.72 -6.55 15.80
N TYR A 104 -14.81 -7.12 15.01
CA TYR A 104 -15.19 -7.83 13.80
C TYR A 104 -14.25 -9.01 13.54
N ASP A 105 -14.83 -10.04 12.93
CA ASP A 105 -14.09 -11.15 12.33
C ASP A 105 -14.19 -11.00 10.83
N PHE A 106 -13.04 -10.95 10.16
CA PHE A 106 -12.98 -10.82 8.70
C PHE A 106 -12.21 -12.00 8.13
N ASN A 107 -12.88 -12.77 7.28
CA ASN A 107 -12.31 -13.95 6.63
C ASN A 107 -12.34 -13.76 5.12
N ARG A 108 -11.18 -13.87 4.47
CA ARG A 108 -11.08 -13.78 3.01
C ARG A 108 -10.38 -14.98 2.44
N TYR A 109 -10.96 -15.56 1.39
CA TYR A 109 -10.47 -16.69 0.63
C TYR A 109 -10.25 -16.25 -0.80
N LEU A 110 -9.03 -16.46 -1.32
CA LEU A 110 -8.67 -16.16 -2.71
C LEU A 110 -8.15 -17.43 -3.36
N ASN A 111 -8.72 -17.80 -4.47
CA ASN A 111 -8.28 -18.91 -5.30
C ASN A 111 -7.96 -18.37 -6.68
N LEU A 112 -6.72 -18.52 -7.11
CA LEU A 112 -6.23 -17.96 -8.36
C LEU A 112 -5.66 -19.09 -9.21
N ILE A 113 -6.13 -19.18 -10.44
CA ILE A 113 -5.56 -20.05 -11.46
C ILE A 113 -4.93 -19.11 -12.51
N TYR A 114 -3.69 -19.40 -12.89
CA TYR A 114 -3.03 -18.59 -13.92
C TYR A 114 -2.45 -19.48 -15.00
N ALA A 115 -2.42 -18.93 -16.22
CA ALA A 115 -1.75 -19.53 -17.37
C ALA A 115 -0.95 -18.46 -18.09
N ASP A 116 0.32 -18.77 -18.41
CA ASP A 116 1.19 -17.88 -19.18
C ASP A 116 1.81 -18.66 -20.33
N VAL A 117 2.02 -17.95 -21.42
CA VAL A 117 2.76 -18.45 -22.59
C VAL A 117 3.84 -17.43 -22.89
N VAL A 118 5.08 -17.93 -23.02
CA VAL A 118 6.25 -17.10 -23.36
C VAL A 118 6.91 -17.67 -24.60
N LYS A 119 7.28 -16.78 -25.50
CA LYS A 119 8.02 -17.17 -26.72
C LYS A 119 9.16 -16.19 -26.99
N ASN A 120 10.30 -16.75 -27.30
CA ASN A 120 11.49 -16.00 -27.69
C ASN A 120 11.77 -16.19 -29.17
N TRP A 121 11.92 -15.11 -29.91
CA TRP A 121 12.31 -15.09 -31.33
C TRP A 121 13.57 -14.21 -31.49
N GLY A 122 14.71 -14.77 -31.14
CA GLY A 122 15.97 -14.01 -31.17
C GLY A 122 15.92 -12.78 -30.26
N ALA A 123 15.88 -11.59 -30.83
CA ALA A 123 15.85 -10.34 -30.06
C ALA A 123 14.47 -9.99 -29.54
N PHE A 124 13.42 -10.70 -29.93
CA PHE A 124 12.04 -10.41 -29.53
C PHE A 124 11.51 -11.46 -28.57
N ASN A 125 10.91 -11.01 -27.48
CA ASN A 125 10.26 -11.87 -26.49
C ASN A 125 8.81 -11.41 -26.33
N ALA A 126 7.87 -12.35 -26.32
CA ALA A 126 6.45 -12.09 -26.01
C ALA A 126 6.02 -12.98 -24.83
N GLU A 127 5.37 -12.38 -23.88
CA GLU A 127 4.73 -13.05 -22.77
C GLU A 127 3.26 -12.62 -22.71
N ILE A 128 2.34 -13.59 -22.72
CA ILE A 128 0.91 -13.35 -22.60
C ILE A 128 0.39 -14.27 -21.51
N GLY A 129 -0.39 -13.72 -20.60
CA GLY A 129 -0.93 -14.48 -19.49
C GLY A 129 -2.33 -14.03 -19.09
N ILE A 130 -3.00 -14.91 -18.41
CA ILE A 130 -4.31 -14.62 -17.82
C ILE A 130 -4.36 -15.26 -16.43
N GLN A 131 -4.99 -14.57 -15.50
CA GLN A 131 -5.25 -15.08 -14.17
C GLN A 131 -6.75 -15.01 -13.92
N ALA A 132 -7.33 -16.14 -13.52
CA ALA A 132 -8.71 -16.24 -13.08
C ALA A 132 -8.72 -16.28 -11.56
N GLU A 133 -9.50 -15.41 -10.94
CA GLU A 133 -9.59 -15.29 -9.50
C GLU A 133 -11.02 -15.53 -9.04
N PHE A 134 -11.16 -16.41 -8.07
CA PHE A 134 -12.38 -16.60 -7.29
C PHE A 134 -12.10 -16.09 -5.89
N SER A 135 -12.77 -15.03 -5.49
CA SER A 135 -12.62 -14.46 -4.17
C SER A 135 -13.94 -14.57 -3.40
N HIS A 136 -13.82 -14.86 -2.11
CA HIS A 136 -14.94 -14.86 -1.20
C HIS A 136 -14.49 -14.19 0.08
N PHE A 137 -15.31 -13.31 0.65
CA PHE A 137 -15.09 -12.84 2.00
C PHE A 137 -16.37 -12.90 2.81
N LYS A 138 -16.18 -13.05 4.11
CA LYS A 138 -17.23 -12.95 5.11
C LYS A 138 -16.71 -12.07 6.23
N MET A 139 -17.53 -11.15 6.68
CA MET A 139 -17.25 -10.27 7.80
C MET A 139 -18.46 -10.32 8.74
N ASP A 140 -18.19 -10.64 9.97
CA ASP A 140 -19.16 -10.58 11.07
C ASP A 140 -18.75 -9.44 11.98
N GLU A 141 -19.67 -8.49 12.19
CA GLU A 141 -19.48 -7.35 13.09
C GLU A 141 -20.33 -7.56 14.32
N PHE A 142 -19.80 -7.30 15.49
CA PHE A 142 -20.54 -7.52 16.73
C PHE A 142 -19.97 -6.65 17.87
N SER A 143 -20.82 -6.41 18.87
CA SER A 143 -20.35 -5.80 20.11
C SER A 143 -19.47 -6.83 20.85
N PRO A 144 -18.46 -6.39 21.57
CA PRO A 144 -17.69 -7.30 22.41
C PRO A 144 -18.60 -8.07 23.37
N SER A 145 -18.35 -9.38 23.53
CA SER A 145 -19.22 -10.27 24.31
C SER A 145 -19.33 -9.90 25.78
N TRP A 146 -18.34 -9.14 26.29
CA TRP A 146 -18.33 -8.67 27.67
C TRP A 146 -19.08 -7.32 27.85
N ILE A 147 -19.56 -6.70 26.76
CA ILE A 147 -20.38 -5.50 26.85
C ILE A 147 -21.85 -5.92 26.95
N ASN A 148 -22.36 -5.88 28.15
CA ASN A 148 -23.77 -6.20 28.40
C ASN A 148 -24.62 -4.90 28.48
N ASP A 149 -24.54 -4.11 27.41
CA ASP A 149 -25.19 -2.81 27.32
C ASP A 149 -26.43 -2.90 26.41
N PRO A 150 -27.58 -2.37 26.86
CA PRO A 150 -28.82 -2.36 26.03
C PRO A 150 -28.67 -1.71 24.68
N TYR A 151 -27.76 -0.74 24.54
CA TYR A 151 -27.45 -0.10 23.25
C TYR A 151 -27.04 -1.14 22.20
N TRP A 152 -26.18 -2.10 22.60
CA TRP A 152 -25.69 -3.13 21.68
C TRP A 152 -26.66 -4.27 21.42
N GLN A 153 -27.64 -4.46 22.33
CA GLN A 153 -28.63 -5.52 22.14
C GLN A 153 -29.55 -5.27 20.95
N GLY A 154 -29.68 -4.02 20.52
CA GLY A 154 -30.44 -3.65 19.32
C GLY A 154 -29.61 -3.64 18.04
N ILE A 155 -28.26 -3.65 18.13
CA ILE A 155 -27.36 -3.58 17.01
C ILE A 155 -26.71 -4.95 16.83
N LYS A 156 -27.42 -5.90 16.26
CA LYS A 156 -26.79 -7.14 15.82
C LYS A 156 -25.81 -6.82 14.71
N GLY A 157 -24.59 -7.28 14.88
CA GLY A 157 -23.55 -7.13 13.89
C GLY A 157 -24.03 -7.52 12.51
N LYS A 158 -23.75 -6.68 11.55
CA LYS A 158 -24.18 -6.88 10.18
C LYS A 158 -23.26 -7.91 9.52
N GLU A 159 -23.81 -9.04 9.08
CA GLU A 159 -23.05 -9.97 8.25
C GLU A 159 -22.86 -9.35 6.87
N ASN A 160 -21.62 -9.13 6.47
CA ASN A 160 -21.28 -8.68 5.13
C ASN A 160 -20.49 -9.80 4.44
N LYS A 161 -20.97 -10.27 3.29
CA LYS A 161 -20.29 -11.32 2.54
C LYS A 161 -20.40 -11.06 1.05
N SER A 162 -19.39 -11.45 0.33
CA SER A 162 -19.38 -11.30 -1.13
C SER A 162 -18.54 -12.40 -1.77
N SER A 163 -19.02 -12.88 -2.91
CA SER A 163 -18.29 -13.80 -3.78
C SER A 163 -18.11 -13.13 -5.13
N ARG A 164 -16.90 -13.15 -5.67
CA ARG A 164 -16.57 -12.45 -6.91
C ARG A 164 -15.69 -13.33 -7.80
N PHE A 165 -15.87 -13.17 -9.11
CA PHE A 165 -15.00 -13.79 -10.10
C PHE A 165 -14.45 -12.72 -11.01
N HIS A 166 -13.12 -12.75 -11.23
CA HIS A 166 -12.45 -11.78 -12.09
C HIS A 166 -11.37 -12.45 -12.94
N LEU A 167 -11.18 -11.89 -14.13
CA LEU A 167 -10.09 -12.26 -15.03
C LEU A 167 -9.10 -11.09 -15.12
N TYR A 168 -7.82 -11.39 -14.99
CA TYR A 168 -6.75 -10.40 -15.06
C TYR A 168 -5.81 -10.77 -16.21
N PRO A 169 -6.05 -10.23 -17.41
CA PRO A 169 -5.11 -10.40 -18.51
C PRO A 169 -3.86 -9.59 -18.31
N ARG A 170 -2.74 -10.13 -18.82
CA ARG A 170 -1.46 -9.42 -18.83
C ARG A 170 -0.69 -9.78 -20.11
N SER A 171 0.11 -8.84 -20.57
CA SER A 171 1.02 -9.10 -21.68
C SER A 171 2.28 -8.26 -21.54
N ARG A 172 3.38 -8.78 -22.05
CA ARG A 172 4.65 -8.05 -22.14
C ARG A 172 5.35 -8.45 -23.41
N PHE A 173 5.72 -7.46 -24.21
CA PHE A 173 6.49 -7.59 -25.42
C PHE A 173 7.83 -6.88 -25.18
N THR A 174 8.94 -7.55 -25.45
CA THR A 174 10.27 -7.01 -25.21
C THR A 174 11.10 -7.16 -26.49
N TYR A 175 11.81 -6.13 -26.86
CA TYR A 175 12.71 -6.14 -28.00
C TYR A 175 14.13 -5.72 -27.54
N GLU A 176 15.07 -6.62 -27.68
CA GLU A 176 16.49 -6.37 -27.38
C GLU A 176 17.14 -5.74 -28.59
N VAL A 177 17.24 -4.40 -28.60
CA VAL A 177 17.89 -3.64 -29.67
C VAL A 177 19.36 -4.06 -29.79
N ASN A 178 20.00 -4.21 -28.64
CA ASN A 178 21.37 -4.77 -28.49
C ASN A 178 21.55 -5.09 -26.98
N LYS A 179 22.79 -5.53 -26.63
CA LYS A 179 23.13 -5.93 -25.23
C LYS A 179 22.92 -4.84 -24.20
N SER A 180 22.93 -3.57 -24.61
CA SER A 180 22.76 -2.42 -23.70
C SER A 180 21.38 -1.80 -23.74
N ASN A 181 20.57 -2.10 -24.74
CA ASN A 181 19.34 -1.37 -25.03
C ASN A 181 18.17 -2.34 -25.23
N ARG A 182 17.11 -2.14 -24.47
CA ARG A 182 15.90 -2.97 -24.51
C ARG A 182 14.66 -2.09 -24.47
N LEU A 183 13.71 -2.37 -25.34
CA LEU A 183 12.37 -1.76 -25.34
C LEU A 183 11.34 -2.76 -24.79
N SER A 184 10.34 -2.29 -24.11
CA SER A 184 9.25 -3.14 -23.64
C SER A 184 7.91 -2.41 -23.73
N LEU A 185 6.88 -3.16 -24.12
CA LEU A 185 5.48 -2.70 -24.08
C LEU A 185 4.74 -3.69 -23.21
N SER A 186 4.06 -3.21 -22.19
CA SER A 186 3.31 -4.10 -21.30
C SER A 186 1.90 -3.59 -21.02
N TYR A 187 1.01 -4.54 -20.78
CA TYR A 187 -0.32 -4.29 -20.27
C TYR A 187 -0.58 -5.22 -19.10
N GLN A 188 -1.19 -4.68 -18.05
CA GLN A 188 -1.57 -5.47 -16.88
C GLN A 188 -2.85 -4.93 -16.26
N GLN A 189 -3.74 -5.84 -15.92
CA GLN A 189 -4.90 -5.56 -15.07
C GLN A 189 -4.67 -6.15 -13.68
N ARG A 190 -5.06 -5.40 -12.64
CA ARG A 190 -4.99 -5.87 -11.25
C ARG A 190 -6.13 -5.27 -10.44
N ALA A 191 -6.39 -5.84 -9.24
CA ALA A 191 -7.40 -5.31 -8.33
C ALA A 191 -6.80 -4.91 -6.99
N ILE A 192 -7.35 -3.85 -6.39
CA ILE A 192 -7.19 -3.50 -4.98
C ILE A 192 -8.51 -3.83 -4.29
N ARG A 193 -8.45 -4.64 -3.25
CA ARG A 193 -9.64 -5.10 -2.51
C ARG A 193 -9.73 -4.38 -1.18
N PRO A 194 -10.95 -3.95 -0.77
CA PRO A 194 -11.11 -3.38 0.56
C PRO A 194 -10.67 -4.38 1.64
N ASN A 195 -10.03 -3.90 2.67
CA ASN A 195 -9.69 -4.72 3.85
C ASN A 195 -10.84 -4.71 4.87
N GLY A 196 -10.67 -5.43 5.98
CA GLY A 196 -11.69 -5.51 7.02
C GLY A 196 -12.05 -4.14 7.59
N SER A 197 -11.05 -3.35 7.93
CA SER A 197 -11.29 -2.02 8.52
C SER A 197 -12.02 -1.05 7.57
N TYR A 198 -11.83 -1.20 6.25
CA TYR A 198 -12.56 -0.36 5.29
C TYR A 198 -14.03 -0.77 5.15
N LEU A 199 -14.34 -2.05 5.43
CA LEU A 199 -15.70 -2.59 5.31
C LEU A 199 -16.50 -2.50 6.62
N CYS A 200 -15.82 -2.33 7.75
CA CYS A 200 -16.45 -2.29 9.06
C CYS A 200 -17.41 -1.09 9.17
N SER A 201 -18.67 -1.35 9.48
CA SER A 201 -19.69 -0.30 9.52
C SER A 201 -19.68 0.53 10.80
N PHE A 202 -18.98 0.08 11.84
CA PHE A 202 -18.88 0.82 13.09
C PHE A 202 -18.08 2.12 12.90
N LEU A 203 -18.48 3.11 13.66
CA LEU A 203 -17.83 4.41 13.70
C LEU A 203 -16.65 4.33 14.68
N ASN A 204 -15.44 4.52 14.18
CA ASN A 204 -14.25 4.65 15.03
C ASN A 204 -14.07 6.13 15.36
N ASN A 205 -14.45 6.50 16.55
CA ASN A 205 -14.34 7.87 17.08
C ASN A 205 -13.37 7.96 18.27
N SER A 206 -12.41 7.05 18.34
CA SER A 206 -11.35 7.11 19.36
C SER A 206 -10.50 8.36 19.24
N ASP A 207 -10.27 8.82 18.00
CA ASP A 207 -9.64 10.12 17.73
C ASP A 207 -10.75 11.09 17.32
N PRO A 208 -11.20 11.99 18.21
CA PRO A 208 -12.28 12.91 17.84
C PRO A 208 -11.91 13.91 16.75
N THR A 209 -10.62 14.06 16.45
CA THR A 209 -10.18 14.91 15.34
C THR A 209 -10.16 14.17 14.01
N HIS A 210 -10.34 12.82 14.05
CA HIS A 210 -10.29 11.99 12.84
C HIS A 210 -11.21 10.78 12.98
N ILE A 211 -12.50 11.05 13.03
CA ILE A 211 -13.52 10.01 13.14
C ILE A 211 -13.60 9.25 11.82
N ILE A 212 -13.52 7.94 11.87
CA ILE A 212 -13.47 7.09 10.67
C ILE A 212 -14.70 6.18 10.66
N GLN A 213 -15.37 6.10 9.52
CA GLN A 213 -16.42 5.12 9.28
C GLN A 213 -16.04 4.25 8.09
N GLY A 214 -16.16 2.96 8.24
CA GLY A 214 -15.98 2.05 7.11
C GLY A 214 -17.23 2.01 6.23
N ASN A 215 -17.09 1.35 5.10
CA ASN A 215 -18.14 1.30 4.07
C ASN A 215 -18.34 -0.14 3.60
N PRO A 216 -19.36 -0.83 4.11
CA PRO A 216 -19.60 -2.23 3.73
C PRO A 216 -19.96 -2.43 2.26
N ASP A 217 -20.33 -1.36 1.54
CA ASP A 217 -20.71 -1.44 0.13
C ASP A 217 -19.51 -1.28 -0.82
N LEU A 218 -18.28 -1.19 -0.30
CA LEU A 218 -17.09 -1.03 -1.13
C LEU A 218 -16.91 -2.18 -2.13
N LYS A 219 -16.66 -1.80 -3.36
CA LYS A 219 -16.32 -2.70 -4.47
C LYS A 219 -14.81 -2.74 -4.66
N ASP A 220 -14.33 -3.79 -5.31
CA ASP A 220 -12.93 -3.87 -5.70
C ASP A 220 -12.61 -2.74 -6.71
N GLU A 221 -11.46 -2.09 -6.52
CA GLU A 221 -10.90 -1.16 -7.48
C GLU A 221 -10.12 -1.96 -8.53
N PHE A 222 -10.32 -1.66 -9.82
CA PHE A 222 -9.56 -2.27 -10.91
C PHE A 222 -8.62 -1.25 -11.52
N ILE A 223 -7.41 -1.68 -11.80
CA ILE A 223 -6.35 -0.87 -12.39
C ILE A 223 -5.91 -1.53 -13.69
N HIS A 224 -6.03 -0.80 -14.79
CA HIS A 224 -5.49 -1.15 -16.10
C HIS A 224 -4.29 -0.27 -16.35
N ASN A 225 -3.14 -0.85 -16.61
CA ASN A 225 -1.89 -0.13 -16.86
C ASN A 225 -1.31 -0.57 -18.21
N VAL A 226 -1.07 0.40 -19.09
CA VAL A 226 -0.30 0.21 -20.32
C VAL A 226 1.00 1.00 -20.14
N GLU A 227 2.13 0.39 -20.47
CA GLU A 227 3.44 1.02 -20.25
C GLU A 227 4.38 0.69 -21.39
N LEU A 228 5.02 1.73 -21.91
CA LEU A 228 6.14 1.62 -22.87
C LEU A 228 7.40 2.01 -22.13
N GLY A 229 8.26 1.04 -21.91
CA GLY A 229 9.51 1.19 -21.18
C GLY A 229 10.72 1.04 -22.07
N TYR A 230 11.81 1.68 -21.66
CA TYR A 230 13.12 1.53 -22.29
C TYR A 230 14.14 1.30 -21.19
N GLN A 231 15.05 0.36 -21.42
CA GLN A 231 16.15 0.10 -20.50
C GLN A 231 17.47 0.32 -21.23
N PHE A 232 18.30 1.16 -20.64
CA PHE A 232 19.70 1.35 -21.03
C PHE A 232 20.61 0.80 -19.93
N SER A 233 21.59 -0.02 -20.31
CA SER A 233 22.54 -0.62 -19.36
C SER A 233 23.95 -0.49 -19.88
N ALA A 234 24.80 0.20 -19.12
CA ALA A 234 26.23 0.32 -19.34
C ALA A 234 26.97 -0.13 -18.06
N PRO A 235 28.26 -0.36 -18.08
CA PRO A 235 28.96 -0.88 -16.90
C PRO A 235 28.78 -0.08 -15.60
N ARG A 236 28.55 1.22 -15.73
CA ARG A 236 28.42 2.12 -14.56
C ARG A 236 27.11 2.88 -14.50
N LEU A 237 26.20 2.65 -15.45
CA LEU A 237 24.96 3.41 -15.55
C LEU A 237 23.84 2.52 -16.04
N ARG A 238 22.76 2.48 -15.30
CA ARG A 238 21.51 1.87 -15.73
C ARG A 238 20.40 2.91 -15.65
N LEU A 239 19.61 3.02 -16.72
CA LEU A 239 18.48 3.93 -16.82
C LEU A 239 17.26 3.14 -17.31
N THR A 240 16.11 3.41 -16.70
CA THR A 240 14.84 2.79 -17.11
C THR A 240 13.73 3.85 -17.15
N PRO A 241 13.69 4.68 -18.23
CA PRO A 241 12.54 5.53 -18.45
C PRO A 241 11.33 4.75 -18.97
N ALA A 242 10.14 5.20 -18.64
CA ALA A 242 8.89 4.67 -19.19
C ALA A 242 7.86 5.77 -19.31
N ILE A 243 6.88 5.57 -20.21
CA ILE A 243 5.67 6.36 -20.27
C ILE A 243 4.50 5.40 -20.08
N TYR A 244 3.45 5.88 -19.42
CA TYR A 244 2.33 5.01 -19.10
C TYR A 244 0.98 5.72 -19.16
N TYR A 245 -0.04 4.90 -19.36
CA TYR A 245 -1.43 5.25 -19.18
C TYR A 245 -2.05 4.31 -18.16
N ARG A 246 -2.65 4.86 -17.13
CA ARG A 246 -3.29 4.10 -16.06
C ARG A 246 -4.75 4.51 -15.95
N ASN A 247 -5.63 3.53 -16.00
CA ASN A 247 -7.07 3.74 -15.83
C ASN A 247 -7.52 2.94 -14.61
N ARG A 248 -8.31 3.59 -13.73
CA ARG A 248 -8.87 2.96 -12.53
C ARG A 248 -10.38 3.08 -12.55
N THR A 249 -11.04 1.97 -12.26
CA THR A 249 -12.49 1.94 -12.04
C THR A 249 -12.77 1.57 -10.59
N ASN A 250 -13.82 2.13 -10.03
CA ASN A 250 -14.17 1.99 -8.61
C ASN A 250 -12.99 2.39 -7.69
N ARG A 251 -12.24 3.43 -8.04
CA ARG A 251 -11.07 3.86 -7.25
C ARG A 251 -11.50 4.11 -5.81
N ILE A 252 -10.80 3.47 -4.86
CA ILE A 252 -11.11 3.60 -3.43
C ILE A 252 -10.32 4.79 -2.89
N MET A 253 -11.02 5.83 -2.46
CA MET A 253 -10.42 7.02 -1.88
C MET A 253 -11.17 7.45 -0.63
N GLU A 254 -10.51 8.25 0.18
CA GLU A 254 -11.09 8.80 1.39
C GLU A 254 -11.82 10.08 1.09
N THR A 255 -12.99 10.24 1.66
CA THR A 255 -13.80 11.45 1.63
C THR A 255 -14.14 11.84 3.06
N ALA A 256 -14.39 13.12 3.28
CA ALA A 256 -14.82 13.65 4.56
C ALA A 256 -16.21 14.28 4.40
N SER A 257 -17.03 14.16 5.42
CA SER A 257 -18.34 14.78 5.46
C SER A 257 -18.62 15.29 6.86
N GLN A 258 -19.49 16.30 6.96
CA GLN A 258 -19.92 16.84 8.23
C GLN A 258 -21.17 16.09 8.68
N VAL A 259 -21.13 15.50 9.87
CA VAL A 259 -22.26 14.78 10.49
C VAL A 259 -22.37 15.24 11.94
N ASN A 260 -23.49 15.89 12.29
CA ASN A 260 -23.75 16.39 13.66
C ASN A 260 -22.56 17.21 14.23
N ASP A 261 -22.03 18.13 13.42
CA ASP A 261 -20.89 19.01 13.76
C ASP A 261 -19.54 18.28 13.92
N GLU A 262 -19.48 16.98 13.61
CA GLU A 262 -18.24 16.22 13.60
C GLU A 262 -17.81 15.90 12.16
N THR A 263 -16.51 15.89 11.89
CA THR A 263 -15.97 15.50 10.58
C THR A 263 -15.75 13.99 10.55
N VAL A 264 -16.51 13.31 9.69
CA VAL A 264 -16.43 11.85 9.53
C VAL A 264 -15.73 11.53 8.21
N TRP A 265 -14.70 10.73 8.30
CA TRP A 265 -13.91 10.25 7.15
C TRP A 265 -14.39 8.85 6.76
N LYS A 266 -14.55 8.63 5.45
CA LYS A 266 -15.07 7.37 4.93
C LYS A 266 -14.36 6.98 3.64
N LYS A 267 -14.09 5.70 3.44
CA LYS A 267 -13.61 5.20 2.15
C LYS A 267 -14.79 5.00 1.21
N GLU A 268 -14.66 5.52 -0.01
CA GLU A 268 -15.71 5.42 -1.03
C GLU A 268 -15.11 5.02 -2.38
N ASN A 269 -15.94 4.39 -3.22
CA ASN A 269 -15.57 4.14 -4.61
C ASN A 269 -15.92 5.39 -5.42
N ILE A 270 -14.92 6.16 -5.80
CA ILE A 270 -15.10 7.41 -6.55
C ILE A 270 -15.26 7.21 -8.06
N GLY A 271 -15.70 6.03 -8.46
CA GLY A 271 -16.00 5.76 -9.86
C GLY A 271 -14.74 5.60 -10.71
N HIS A 272 -14.38 6.63 -11.48
CA HIS A 272 -13.37 6.52 -12.52
C HIS A 272 -12.24 7.53 -12.32
N SER A 273 -11.02 7.09 -12.54
CA SER A 273 -9.87 8.01 -12.62
C SER A 273 -8.87 7.52 -13.66
N GLN A 274 -8.09 8.44 -14.17
CA GLN A 274 -7.06 8.12 -15.16
C GLN A 274 -5.81 8.94 -14.90
N ALA A 275 -4.66 8.37 -15.25
CA ALA A 275 -3.39 9.06 -15.17
C ALA A 275 -2.56 8.77 -16.42
N VAL A 276 -1.94 9.81 -16.96
CA VAL A 276 -0.92 9.72 -18.01
C VAL A 276 0.36 10.26 -17.41
N GLY A 277 1.43 9.49 -17.52
CA GLY A 277 2.67 9.91 -16.88
C GLY A 277 3.92 9.35 -17.54
N ALA A 278 5.03 9.79 -17.00
CA ALA A 278 6.36 9.29 -17.36
C ALA A 278 7.16 9.10 -16.08
N ASP A 279 7.88 7.98 -16.02
CA ASP A 279 8.79 7.72 -14.92
C ASP A 279 10.20 7.49 -15.44
N LEU A 280 11.16 7.74 -14.58
CA LEU A 280 12.58 7.47 -14.83
C LEU A 280 13.18 6.92 -13.55
N SER A 281 13.83 5.76 -13.65
CA SER A 281 14.65 5.29 -12.55
C SER A 281 16.03 4.91 -13.06
N GLY A 282 17.01 4.93 -12.16
CA GLY A 282 18.36 4.60 -12.56
C GLY A 282 19.30 4.41 -11.39
N SER A 283 20.44 3.84 -11.73
CA SER A 283 21.59 3.75 -10.82
C SER A 283 22.85 4.11 -11.55
N TRP A 284 23.74 4.81 -10.86
CA TRP A 284 24.98 5.32 -11.44
C TRP A 284 26.14 5.11 -10.46
N ASN A 285 27.18 4.47 -10.94
CA ASN A 285 28.40 4.17 -10.16
C ASN A 285 29.61 4.86 -10.83
N PRO A 286 29.70 6.20 -10.74
CA PRO A 286 30.75 6.94 -11.45
C PRO A 286 32.16 6.47 -11.06
N VAL A 287 32.35 6.18 -9.79
CA VAL A 287 33.59 5.62 -9.24
C VAL A 287 33.24 4.48 -8.27
N ARG A 288 34.24 3.68 -7.91
CA ARG A 288 34.02 2.47 -7.08
C ARG A 288 33.45 2.76 -5.70
N ILE A 289 33.71 3.95 -5.17
CA ILE A 289 33.31 4.32 -3.81
C ILE A 289 31.93 5.00 -3.78
N LEU A 290 31.31 5.29 -4.95
CA LEU A 290 30.09 6.09 -5.02
C LEU A 290 29.02 5.36 -5.84
N THR A 291 27.87 5.16 -5.20
CA THR A 291 26.65 4.68 -5.85
C THR A 291 25.54 5.72 -5.67
N VAL A 292 24.91 6.11 -6.77
CA VAL A 292 23.78 7.03 -6.78
C VAL A 292 22.58 6.27 -7.36
N GLY A 293 21.51 6.17 -6.59
CA GLY A 293 20.22 5.67 -7.05
C GLY A 293 19.23 6.81 -7.13
N PHE A 294 18.36 6.79 -8.13
CA PHE A 294 17.34 7.83 -8.28
C PHE A 294 16.10 7.29 -8.98
N SER A 295 14.97 7.86 -8.66
CA SER A 295 13.73 7.66 -9.41
C SER A 295 12.88 8.92 -9.35
N GLY A 296 12.06 9.10 -10.37
CA GLY A 296 11.07 10.18 -10.42
C GLY A 296 9.91 9.78 -11.30
N ASP A 297 8.75 10.28 -10.96
CA ASP A 297 7.52 10.08 -11.71
C ASP A 297 6.86 11.45 -11.87
N ILE A 298 6.31 11.73 -13.06
CA ILE A 298 5.48 12.90 -13.30
C ILE A 298 4.24 12.46 -14.06
N TYR A 299 3.07 12.85 -13.57
CA TYR A 299 1.82 12.41 -14.19
C TYR A 299 0.71 13.45 -13.98
N ARG A 300 -0.20 13.47 -14.92
CA ARG A 300 -1.48 14.16 -14.75
C ARG A 300 -2.49 13.13 -14.23
N ASP A 301 -2.97 13.33 -13.01
CA ASP A 301 -4.06 12.55 -12.42
C ASP A 301 -5.37 13.27 -12.67
N GLU A 302 -6.39 12.53 -13.08
CA GLU A 302 -7.75 13.03 -13.28
C GLU A 302 -8.72 12.12 -12.52
N ILE A 303 -9.60 12.73 -11.72
CA ILE A 303 -10.61 12.03 -10.92
C ILE A 303 -11.98 12.52 -11.38
N ASP A 304 -12.88 11.57 -11.66
CA ASP A 304 -14.28 11.87 -11.95
C ASP A 304 -15.09 11.65 -10.65
N GLY A 305 -15.36 12.73 -9.94
CA GLY A 305 -16.04 12.71 -8.65
C GLY A 305 -17.57 12.80 -8.75
N ARG A 306 -18.14 12.75 -9.95
CA ARG A 306 -19.59 12.88 -10.12
C ARG A 306 -20.38 11.76 -9.43
N THR A 307 -19.76 10.59 -9.26
CA THR A 307 -20.38 9.46 -8.57
C THR A 307 -20.55 9.69 -7.05
N ILE A 308 -19.81 10.65 -6.50
CA ILE A 308 -19.89 11.00 -5.07
C ILE A 308 -20.38 12.43 -4.86
N GLY A 309 -21.11 12.97 -5.83
CA GLY A 309 -21.84 14.25 -5.69
C GLY A 309 -21.08 15.49 -6.10
N TYR A 310 -19.97 15.38 -6.82
CA TYR A 310 -19.28 16.55 -7.38
C TYR A 310 -19.71 16.79 -8.82
N ASP A 311 -19.82 18.04 -9.20
CA ASP A 311 -20.31 18.42 -10.52
C ASP A 311 -19.26 18.24 -11.62
N GLU A 312 -17.99 18.19 -11.27
CA GLU A 312 -16.89 18.28 -12.22
C GLU A 312 -15.83 17.18 -12.02
N LYS A 313 -15.10 16.96 -13.08
CA LYS A 313 -13.83 16.23 -13.02
C LYS A 313 -12.75 17.16 -12.49
N LYS A 314 -11.90 16.65 -11.63
CA LYS A 314 -10.74 17.39 -11.11
C LYS A 314 -9.47 16.78 -11.69
N SER A 315 -8.47 17.62 -11.97
CA SER A 315 -7.17 17.12 -12.42
C SER A 315 -6.03 17.93 -11.79
N LEU A 316 -4.89 17.26 -11.65
CA LEU A 316 -3.69 17.88 -11.09
C LEU A 316 -2.47 17.21 -11.72
N VAL A 317 -1.42 18.00 -12.00
CA VAL A 317 -0.12 17.44 -12.34
C VAL A 317 0.61 17.15 -11.03
N CYS A 318 0.93 15.87 -10.84
CA CYS A 318 1.62 15.36 -9.67
C CYS A 318 3.00 14.87 -10.08
N TRP A 319 3.96 14.95 -9.18
CA TRP A 319 5.30 14.39 -9.43
C TRP A 319 5.97 14.02 -8.12
N ASP A 320 6.87 13.05 -8.19
CA ASP A 320 7.71 12.71 -7.07
C ASP A 320 9.13 12.39 -7.55
N VAL A 321 10.08 12.59 -6.64
CA VAL A 321 11.48 12.20 -6.86
C VAL A 321 12.00 11.53 -5.59
N LYS A 322 12.84 10.53 -5.79
CA LYS A 322 13.54 9.84 -4.70
C LYS A 322 14.98 9.67 -5.11
N GLY A 323 15.87 9.80 -4.16
CA GLY A 323 17.28 9.60 -4.42
C GLY A 323 17.99 9.00 -3.22
N ASN A 324 19.06 8.27 -3.54
CA ASN A 324 19.97 7.79 -2.51
C ASN A 324 21.40 7.89 -3.02
N VAL A 325 22.29 8.26 -2.12
CA VAL A 325 23.74 8.33 -2.37
C VAL A 325 24.42 7.49 -1.31
N ASN A 326 25.24 6.53 -1.76
CA ASN A 326 26.05 5.69 -0.89
C ASN A 326 27.52 5.93 -1.21
N VAL A 327 28.31 6.23 -0.17
CA VAL A 327 29.74 6.50 -0.27
C VAL A 327 30.51 5.56 0.64
N SER A 328 31.33 4.67 0.08
CA SER A 328 32.27 3.85 0.84
C SER A 328 33.52 4.69 1.13
N ILE A 329 33.51 5.39 2.26
CA ILE A 329 34.58 6.33 2.66
C ILE A 329 35.89 5.57 2.86
N THR A 330 35.79 4.40 3.51
CA THR A 330 36.91 3.46 3.68
C THR A 330 36.38 2.04 3.42
N PRO A 331 37.25 1.01 3.38
CA PRO A 331 36.78 -0.38 3.30
C PRO A 331 35.86 -0.83 4.44
N THR A 332 35.83 -0.06 5.53
CA THR A 332 35.04 -0.38 6.74
C THR A 332 34.06 0.73 7.12
N THR A 333 33.95 1.80 6.32
CA THR A 333 33.08 2.93 6.66
C THR A 333 32.21 3.28 5.46
N ASP A 334 30.90 3.15 5.60
CA ASP A 334 29.93 3.51 4.59
C ASP A 334 29.04 4.65 5.09
N PHE A 335 28.83 5.66 4.25
CA PHE A 335 27.95 6.78 4.51
C PHE A 335 26.81 6.75 3.47
N GLN A 336 25.60 6.93 3.93
CA GLN A 336 24.41 6.97 3.07
C GLN A 336 23.57 8.21 3.36
N VAL A 337 23.07 8.82 2.31
CA VAL A 337 22.01 9.82 2.38
C VAL A 337 20.91 9.36 1.44
N ASP A 338 19.66 9.43 1.88
CA ASP A 338 18.52 9.19 1.00
C ASP A 338 17.44 10.21 1.31
N GLY A 339 16.57 10.42 0.33
CA GLY A 339 15.46 11.33 0.53
C GLY A 339 14.45 11.26 -0.59
N PHE A 340 13.34 11.90 -0.35
CA PHE A 340 12.27 12.00 -1.34
C PHE A 340 11.57 13.36 -1.23
N TYR A 341 10.94 13.71 -2.32
CA TYR A 341 9.96 14.80 -2.40
C TYR A 341 8.74 14.28 -3.17
N VAL A 342 7.55 14.57 -2.68
CA VAL A 342 6.27 14.30 -3.36
C VAL A 342 5.55 15.64 -3.48
N SER A 343 5.09 15.98 -4.67
CA SER A 343 4.30 17.20 -4.92
C SER A 343 2.89 17.10 -4.33
N ASP A 344 2.11 18.14 -4.47
CA ASP A 344 0.66 18.10 -4.16
C ASP A 344 0.02 16.89 -4.89
N GLN A 345 -0.88 16.20 -4.20
CA GLN A 345 -1.59 15.03 -4.72
C GLN A 345 -3.09 15.28 -4.73
N LEU A 346 -3.74 14.88 -5.82
CA LEU A 346 -5.18 15.10 -6.00
C LEU A 346 -5.99 14.16 -5.09
N THR A 347 -7.01 14.72 -4.44
CA THR A 347 -8.03 13.95 -3.71
C THR A 347 -9.41 14.29 -4.30
N PRO A 348 -10.45 13.49 -4.00
CA PRO A 348 -11.79 13.80 -4.50
C PRO A 348 -12.27 15.19 -4.09
N GLN A 349 -11.89 15.63 -2.89
CA GLN A 349 -12.41 16.84 -2.28
C GLN A 349 -11.40 17.98 -2.23
N GLY A 350 -10.18 17.80 -2.79
CA GLY A 350 -9.15 18.83 -2.74
C GLY A 350 -7.78 18.26 -3.02
N LYS A 351 -6.85 18.41 -2.08
CA LYS A 351 -5.47 17.91 -2.28
C LYS A 351 -4.74 17.65 -0.97
N ILE A 352 -3.75 16.78 -1.05
CA ILE A 352 -2.74 16.62 -0.02
C ILE A 352 -1.53 17.44 -0.46
N LYS A 353 -1.01 18.29 0.39
CA LYS A 353 0.16 19.15 0.10
C LYS A 353 1.42 18.32 -0.08
N GLY A 354 2.32 18.85 -0.87
CA GLY A 354 3.64 18.27 -1.08
C GLY A 354 4.44 18.16 0.21
N ARG A 355 5.28 17.09 0.29
CA ARG A 355 6.12 16.86 1.47
C ARG A 355 7.42 16.19 1.08
N TYR A 356 8.41 16.27 1.96
CA TYR A 356 9.71 15.67 1.71
C TYR A 356 10.31 15.12 3.00
N SER A 357 11.30 14.25 2.82
CA SER A 357 12.14 13.79 3.94
C SER A 357 13.54 13.51 3.44
N VAL A 358 14.52 13.75 4.31
CA VAL A 358 15.92 13.39 4.08
C VAL A 358 16.39 12.61 5.30
N ASN A 359 17.08 11.51 5.03
CA ASN A 359 17.67 10.63 6.05
C ASN A 359 19.17 10.51 5.80
N ALA A 360 19.94 10.25 6.85
CA ALA A 360 21.36 9.96 6.69
C ALA A 360 21.76 8.83 7.64
N GLY A 361 22.76 8.05 7.20
CA GLY A 361 23.29 6.95 8.00
C GLY A 361 24.79 6.81 7.83
N LEU A 362 25.46 6.39 8.89
CA LEU A 362 26.89 6.09 8.91
C LEU A 362 27.07 4.70 9.52
N SER A 363 27.66 3.80 8.73
CA SER A 363 27.96 2.43 9.18
C SER A 363 29.47 2.28 9.33
N GLN A 364 29.90 1.77 10.50
CA GLN A 364 31.28 1.47 10.78
C GLN A 364 31.42 -0.01 11.15
N TYR A 365 32.28 -0.71 10.41
CA TYR A 365 32.57 -2.13 10.64
C TYR A 365 33.86 -2.30 11.45
N PHE A 366 33.82 -3.19 12.42
CA PHE A 366 34.92 -3.54 13.31
C PHE A 366 35.12 -5.07 13.32
N LEU A 367 36.21 -5.54 13.93
CA LEU A 367 36.49 -6.97 14.18
C LEU A 367 36.39 -7.81 12.89
N ASN A 368 37.09 -7.37 11.84
CA ASN A 368 37.06 -8.04 10.52
C ASN A 368 35.61 -8.18 9.98
N ARG A 369 34.81 -7.10 10.15
CA ARG A 369 33.40 -6.98 9.71
C ARG A 369 32.41 -7.84 10.53
N LYS A 370 32.85 -8.43 11.66
CA LYS A 370 31.93 -9.17 12.53
C LYS A 370 31.02 -8.25 13.36
N LEU A 371 31.45 -7.01 13.64
CA LEU A 371 30.64 -6.04 14.38
C LEU A 371 30.38 -4.83 13.48
N CYS A 372 29.12 -4.47 13.31
CA CYS A 372 28.70 -3.27 12.61
C CYS A 372 27.97 -2.34 13.59
N ALA A 373 28.46 -1.10 13.67
CA ALA A 373 27.73 -0.01 14.34
C ALA A 373 27.14 0.89 13.26
N ASN A 374 25.83 1.06 13.28
CA ASN A 374 25.11 1.93 12.36
C ASN A 374 24.43 3.06 13.14
N LEU A 375 24.81 4.29 12.84
CA LEU A 375 24.14 5.48 13.34
C LEU A 375 23.30 6.05 12.22
N SER A 376 22.00 6.21 12.42
CA SER A 376 21.11 6.79 11.41
C SER A 376 20.23 7.88 12.01
N ILE A 377 19.90 8.87 11.21
CA ILE A 377 18.99 9.95 11.54
C ILE A 377 17.93 10.01 10.46
N ASN A 378 16.69 9.81 10.86
CA ASN A 378 15.54 9.86 9.96
C ASN A 378 14.89 11.24 10.07
N ASN A 379 14.36 11.72 8.94
CA ASN A 379 13.64 12.99 8.85
C ASN A 379 14.45 14.15 9.45
N ILE A 380 15.69 14.33 8.96
CA ILE A 380 16.68 15.29 9.50
C ILE A 380 16.07 16.69 9.68
N PHE A 381 15.23 17.11 8.75
CA PHE A 381 14.65 18.47 8.73
C PHE A 381 13.31 18.58 9.46
N ASP A 382 12.81 17.45 10.02
CA ASP A 382 11.49 17.38 10.68
C ASP A 382 10.36 17.88 9.78
N SER A 383 10.39 17.44 8.51
CA SER A 383 9.58 18.00 7.41
C SER A 383 8.41 17.09 6.99
N LEU A 384 8.17 15.97 7.70
CA LEU A 384 7.12 15.02 7.35
C LEU A 384 5.76 15.44 7.96
N GLU A 385 5.30 16.63 7.62
CA GLU A 385 3.93 17.07 7.94
C GLU A 385 3.03 16.74 6.75
N GLU A 386 1.97 15.99 6.99
CA GLU A 386 0.91 15.77 6.00
C GLU A 386 -0.19 16.82 6.18
N THR A 387 -0.38 17.66 5.19
CA THR A 387 -1.43 18.68 5.20
C THR A 387 -2.47 18.32 4.14
N THR A 388 -3.68 17.99 4.57
CA THR A 388 -4.83 17.72 3.70
C THR A 388 -5.70 18.98 3.64
N ILE A 389 -5.98 19.44 2.43
CA ILE A 389 -6.91 20.56 2.17
C ILE A 389 -8.16 19.95 1.54
N ILE A 390 -9.29 20.18 2.17
CA ILE A 390 -10.61 19.86 1.65
C ILE A 390 -11.28 21.17 1.25
N ASP A 391 -11.80 21.20 0.03
CA ASP A 391 -12.55 22.30 -0.55
C ASP A 391 -13.74 21.67 -1.27
N ALA A 392 -14.80 21.44 -0.52
CA ALA A 392 -16.03 20.79 -0.95
C ALA A 392 -17.24 21.67 -0.64
N PRO A 393 -18.36 21.50 -1.34
CA PRO A 393 -19.49 22.43 -1.20
C PRO A 393 -20.00 22.66 0.23
N ASN A 394 -19.87 21.67 1.09
CA ASN A 394 -20.36 21.74 2.47
C ASN A 394 -19.26 21.56 3.51
N LEU A 395 -17.98 21.57 3.09
CA LEU A 395 -16.88 21.36 4.03
C LEU A 395 -15.59 22.00 3.49
N GLU A 396 -15.15 23.05 4.15
CA GLU A 396 -13.83 23.65 3.92
C GLU A 396 -12.97 23.39 5.14
N MET A 397 -11.85 22.67 4.96
CA MET A 397 -11.02 22.26 6.10
C MET A 397 -9.55 22.13 5.69
N THR A 398 -8.66 22.48 6.60
CA THR A 398 -7.24 22.13 6.51
C THR A 398 -6.87 21.29 7.72
N GLN A 399 -6.49 20.04 7.47
CA GLN A 399 -6.02 19.14 8.52
C GLN A 399 -4.51 18.98 8.39
N LYS A 400 -3.79 19.15 9.48
CA LYS A 400 -2.35 18.93 9.57
C LYS A 400 -2.08 17.73 10.48
N ARG A 401 -1.19 16.88 10.03
CA ARG A 401 -0.84 15.65 10.75
C ARG A 401 0.66 15.45 10.72
N ASN A 402 1.28 15.39 11.89
CA ASN A 402 2.71 15.11 12.01
C ASN A 402 2.87 13.79 12.78
N ARG A 403 3.26 12.73 12.06
CA ARG A 403 3.37 11.39 12.63
C ARG A 403 4.80 10.97 12.89
N ASP A 404 5.74 11.47 12.12
CA ASP A 404 7.10 10.94 12.06
C ASP A 404 8.12 12.02 12.44
N ALA A 405 8.32 12.18 13.73
CA ALA A 405 9.32 13.11 14.27
C ALA A 405 10.74 12.72 13.81
N ARG A 406 11.66 13.66 13.92
CA ARG A 406 13.07 13.39 13.72
C ARG A 406 13.56 12.40 14.78
N VAL A 407 14.13 11.27 14.32
CA VAL A 407 14.59 10.20 15.22
C VAL A 407 16.00 9.79 14.85
N ALA A 408 16.84 9.63 15.87
CA ALA A 408 18.19 9.08 15.73
C ALA A 408 18.22 7.66 16.30
N TRP A 409 18.86 6.74 15.59
CA TRP A 409 18.99 5.33 15.97
C TRP A 409 20.46 4.93 15.98
N LEU A 410 20.86 4.18 17.00
CA LEU A 410 22.13 3.46 17.03
C LEU A 410 21.83 1.96 17.04
N THR A 411 22.27 1.27 15.99
CA THR A 411 22.10 -0.18 15.86
C THR A 411 23.45 -0.87 15.90
N LEU A 412 23.58 -1.88 16.74
CA LEU A 412 24.78 -2.72 16.82
C LEU A 412 24.43 -4.13 16.36
N THR A 413 25.12 -4.61 15.33
CA THR A 413 24.90 -5.95 14.78
C THR A 413 26.18 -6.76 14.88
N TYR A 414 26.13 -7.93 15.51
CA TYR A 414 27.27 -8.84 15.59
C TYR A 414 26.96 -10.14 14.86
N SER A 415 27.87 -10.51 13.95
CA SER A 415 27.77 -11.74 13.16
C SER A 415 28.77 -12.78 13.72
N LEU A 416 28.26 -13.94 14.08
CA LEU A 416 29.05 -15.04 14.66
C LEU A 416 29.96 -15.72 13.62
#